data_23b2aa7ed3b93cb351419a7c4b8ef299
#
_entry.id   23b2aa7ed3b93cb351419a7c4b8ef299
#
_cell.length_a   1.000
_cell.length_b   1.000
_cell.length_c   1.000
_cell.angle_alpha   90.00
_cell.angle_beta   90.00
_cell.angle_gamma   90.00
#
_symmetry.space_group_name_H-M   'P 1'
#
loop_
_entity.id
_entity.type
_entity.pdbx_description
1 polymer ?
#
loop_
_entity_poly.entity_id
_entity_poly.type
_entity_poly.pdbx_seq_one_letter_code
_entity_poly.pdbx_strand_id
1 'polypeptide(L)'
;MMKENKELMAEARASLSGNWGLAVGTFLVYIIIVGTLQVIPVIGGVIGLFIAGPMSVGICMFTLSLSRDENARLEQIFEGFKNYGTVLGAYLLMVVFIFLWALLLIIPGIIAAIAYSQTFYILAEDDTIGSMDALKKSKEMMDGYKWKYFCLGLRFIGWALLCILTLGIGFLWLSPYIQISYAKFYEDIKAA
;
A
#
# COMPACT_ATOMS: atom_id res chain seq x y z
N MET A 1 6.99 -18.47 13.17
CA MET A 1 5.78 -18.11 13.95
C MET A 1 5.39 -16.69 13.59
N MET A 2 4.17 -16.44 13.16
CA MET A 2 3.77 -15.08 12.76
C MET A 2 3.71 -14.12 13.94
N LYS A 3 4.22 -12.90 13.74
CA LYS A 3 4.23 -11.83 14.73
C LYS A 3 2.83 -11.33 15.06
N GLU A 4 2.59 -10.87 16.27
CA GLU A 4 1.35 -10.17 16.60
C GLU A 4 1.26 -8.80 15.91
N ASN A 5 0.03 -8.31 15.66
CA ASN A 5 -0.15 -6.97 15.07
C ASN A 5 0.46 -5.83 15.90
N LYS A 6 0.58 -6.01 17.23
CA LYS A 6 1.26 -5.05 18.10
C LYS A 6 2.76 -4.99 17.83
N GLU A 7 3.37 -6.13 17.58
CA GLU A 7 4.80 -6.25 17.26
C GLU A 7 5.10 -5.61 15.90
N LEU A 8 4.28 -5.90 14.88
CA LEU A 8 4.41 -5.28 13.56
C LEU A 8 4.32 -3.74 13.62
N MET A 9 3.39 -3.22 14.42
CA MET A 9 3.27 -1.78 14.64
C MET A 9 4.46 -1.20 15.41
N ALA A 10 5.00 -1.94 16.39
CA ALA A 10 6.18 -1.52 17.14
C ALA A 10 7.42 -1.48 16.23
N GLU A 11 7.62 -2.50 15.42
CA GLU A 11 8.70 -2.56 14.42
C GLU A 11 8.59 -1.43 13.39
N ALA A 12 7.38 -1.14 12.89
CA ALA A 12 7.17 -0.03 11.97
C ALA A 12 7.54 1.32 12.61
N ARG A 13 7.24 1.50 13.89
CA ARG A 13 7.64 2.70 14.63
C ARG A 13 9.15 2.76 14.81
N ALA A 14 9.81 1.62 15.06
CA ALA A 14 11.26 1.54 15.17
C ALA A 14 11.93 1.92 13.84
N SER A 15 11.49 1.38 12.71
CA SER A 15 11.99 1.73 11.36
C SER A 15 11.79 3.22 11.02
N LEU A 16 10.74 3.85 11.54
CA LEU A 16 10.52 5.30 11.39
C LEU A 16 11.42 6.14 12.31
N SER A 17 11.95 5.55 13.38
CA SER A 17 12.80 6.29 14.32
C SER A 17 14.08 6.77 13.61
N GLY A 18 14.32 8.07 13.60
CA GLY A 18 15.40 8.70 12.82
C GLY A 18 15.06 9.03 11.36
N ASN A 19 14.01 8.45 10.79
CA ASN A 19 13.64 8.60 9.37
C ASN A 19 12.30 9.35 9.15
N TRP A 20 11.71 9.90 10.21
CA TRP A 20 10.41 10.58 10.12
C TRP A 20 10.38 11.71 9.08
N GLY A 21 11.46 12.51 9.01
CA GLY A 21 11.53 13.60 8.05
C GLY A 21 11.46 13.12 6.60
N LEU A 22 12.20 12.07 6.27
CA LEU A 22 12.18 11.44 4.95
C LEU A 22 10.81 10.82 4.66
N ALA A 23 10.26 10.06 5.60
CA ALA A 23 8.97 9.41 5.43
C ALA A 23 7.84 10.44 5.21
N VAL A 24 7.71 11.43 6.09
CA VAL A 24 6.70 12.49 5.98
C VAL A 24 6.89 13.29 4.69
N GLY A 25 8.13 13.65 4.34
CA GLY A 25 8.44 14.37 3.10
C GLY A 25 8.03 13.58 1.85
N THR A 26 8.35 12.30 1.79
CA THR A 26 7.97 11.40 0.68
C THR A 26 6.44 11.29 0.55
N PHE A 27 5.74 11.08 1.66
CA PHE A 27 4.28 11.01 1.65
C PHE A 27 3.62 12.35 1.32
N LEU A 28 4.20 13.46 1.73
CA LEU A 28 3.73 14.80 1.35
C LEU A 28 3.82 14.99 -0.17
N VAL A 29 4.96 14.66 -0.78
CA VAL A 29 5.14 14.73 -2.23
C VAL A 29 4.13 13.81 -2.94
N TYR A 30 3.96 12.59 -2.46
CA TYR A 30 2.96 11.65 -2.98
C TYR A 30 1.54 12.23 -2.93
N ILE A 31 1.12 12.79 -1.78
CA ILE A 31 -0.21 13.37 -1.59
C ILE A 31 -0.40 14.60 -2.51
N ILE A 32 0.62 15.44 -2.68
CA ILE A 32 0.56 16.59 -3.60
C ILE A 32 0.36 16.11 -5.04
N ILE A 33 1.13 15.13 -5.50
CA ILE A 33 1.01 14.61 -6.88
C ILE A 33 -0.37 14.02 -7.10
N VAL A 34 -0.82 13.10 -6.25
CA VAL A 34 -2.10 12.43 -6.40
C VAL A 34 -3.27 13.39 -6.17
N GLY A 35 -3.15 14.30 -5.19
CA GLY A 35 -4.18 15.27 -4.86
C GLY A 35 -4.39 16.33 -5.94
N THR A 36 -3.33 16.81 -6.59
CA THR A 36 -3.43 17.79 -7.69
C THR A 36 -4.19 17.21 -8.88
N LEU A 37 -4.04 15.91 -9.14
CA LEU A 37 -4.79 15.25 -10.21
C LEU A 37 -6.30 15.22 -9.94
N GLN A 38 -6.71 15.15 -8.68
CA GLN A 38 -8.13 15.11 -8.31
C GLN A 38 -8.85 16.47 -8.48
N VAL A 39 -8.11 17.55 -8.62
CA VAL A 39 -8.69 18.90 -8.79
C VAL A 39 -9.35 19.07 -10.17
N ILE A 40 -8.91 18.30 -11.17
CA ILE A 40 -9.47 18.37 -12.54
C ILE A 40 -10.55 17.27 -12.70
N PRO A 41 -11.84 17.63 -12.69
CA PRO A 41 -12.91 16.64 -12.85
C PRO A 41 -12.77 15.87 -14.17
N VAL A 42 -13.09 14.59 -14.18
CA VAL A 42 -13.04 13.66 -15.32
C VAL A 42 -11.62 13.39 -15.83
N ILE A 43 -10.87 14.41 -16.26
CA ILE A 43 -9.50 14.26 -16.79
C ILE A 43 -8.57 13.77 -15.68
N GLY A 44 -8.66 14.34 -14.48
CA GLY A 44 -7.86 13.93 -13.32
C GLY A 44 -8.16 12.49 -12.88
N GLY A 45 -9.44 12.06 -12.96
CA GLY A 45 -9.81 10.67 -12.69
C GLY A 45 -9.23 9.69 -13.71
N VAL A 46 -9.27 10.04 -15.02
CA VAL A 46 -8.67 9.21 -16.07
C VAL A 46 -7.16 9.14 -15.92
N ILE A 47 -6.47 10.28 -15.78
CA ILE A 47 -5.02 10.31 -15.56
C ILE A 47 -4.65 9.57 -14.26
N GLY A 48 -5.43 9.77 -13.20
CA GLY A 48 -5.26 9.10 -11.91
C GLY A 48 -5.30 7.58 -12.04
N LEU A 49 -6.19 7.03 -12.86
CA LEU A 49 -6.29 5.59 -13.12
C LEU A 49 -4.98 5.02 -13.69
N PHE A 50 -4.31 5.77 -14.57
CA PHE A 50 -3.05 5.36 -15.20
C PHE A 50 -1.83 5.54 -14.29
N ILE A 51 -1.87 6.48 -13.36
CA ILE A 51 -0.75 6.80 -12.47
C ILE A 51 -0.84 6.03 -11.13
N ALA A 52 -2.05 5.70 -10.67
CA ALA A 52 -2.26 5.11 -9.35
C ALA A 52 -1.50 3.79 -9.15
N GLY A 53 -1.50 2.88 -10.14
CA GLY A 53 -0.77 1.62 -10.07
C GLY A 53 0.73 1.84 -9.87
N PRO A 54 1.44 2.52 -10.79
CA PRO A 54 2.87 2.81 -10.67
C PRO A 54 3.23 3.54 -9.38
N MET A 55 2.46 4.54 -8.98
CA MET A 55 2.69 5.26 -7.73
C MET A 55 2.51 4.37 -6.50
N SER A 56 1.55 3.43 -6.53
CA SER A 56 1.36 2.46 -5.45
C SER A 56 2.54 1.51 -5.31
N VAL A 57 3.08 1.01 -6.43
CA VAL A 57 4.31 0.19 -6.42
C VAL A 57 5.49 0.99 -5.90
N GLY A 58 5.66 2.24 -6.34
CA GLY A 58 6.72 3.12 -5.84
C GLY A 58 6.66 3.35 -4.33
N ILE A 59 5.47 3.60 -3.78
CA ILE A 59 5.29 3.68 -2.32
C ILE A 59 5.63 2.35 -1.63
N CYS A 60 5.26 1.21 -2.22
CA CYS A 60 5.64 -0.10 -1.68
C CYS A 60 7.16 -0.30 -1.68
N MET A 61 7.86 0.08 -2.76
CA MET A 61 9.33 0.05 -2.82
C MET A 61 9.96 0.89 -1.71
N PHE A 62 9.52 2.14 -1.57
CA PHE A 62 9.99 3.04 -0.53
C PHE A 62 9.76 2.48 0.88
N THR A 63 8.54 1.99 1.15
CA THR A 63 8.19 1.48 2.49
C THR A 63 8.88 0.15 2.80
N LEU A 64 9.14 -0.71 1.81
CA LEU A 64 9.94 -1.92 1.98
C LEU A 64 11.39 -1.56 2.30
N SER A 65 12.02 -0.66 1.55
CA SER A 65 13.39 -0.20 1.82
C SER A 65 13.50 0.37 3.25
N LEU A 66 12.54 1.19 3.65
CA LEU A 66 12.53 1.76 5.00
C LEU A 66 12.26 0.70 6.07
N SER A 67 11.41 -0.31 5.77
CA SER A 67 11.12 -1.39 6.71
C SER A 67 12.29 -2.35 6.92
N ARG A 68 13.21 -2.44 5.95
CA ARG A 68 14.41 -3.28 5.97
C ARG A 68 15.66 -2.54 6.46
N ASP A 69 15.52 -1.28 6.89
CA ASP A 69 16.63 -0.39 7.22
C ASP A 69 17.64 -0.25 6.07
N GLU A 70 17.15 -0.34 4.82
CA GLU A 70 17.90 -0.09 3.61
C GLU A 70 17.93 1.43 3.31
N ASN A 71 18.74 1.82 2.32
CA ASN A 71 18.85 3.23 1.92
C ASN A 71 17.58 3.71 1.18
N ALA A 72 16.51 4.00 1.95
CA ALA A 72 15.26 4.53 1.41
C ALA A 72 15.46 5.94 0.85
N ARG A 73 14.91 6.20 -0.34
CA ARG A 73 15.02 7.48 -1.05
C ARG A 73 13.67 7.89 -1.63
N LEU A 74 13.41 9.20 -1.64
CA LEU A 74 12.18 9.75 -2.18
C LEU A 74 11.94 9.33 -3.64
N GLU A 75 13.00 9.24 -4.45
CA GLU A 75 12.91 8.90 -5.87
C GLU A 75 12.29 7.52 -6.11
N GLN A 76 12.32 6.63 -5.12
CA GLN A 76 11.72 5.28 -5.23
C GLN A 76 10.22 5.33 -5.53
N ILE A 77 9.50 6.40 -5.16
CA ILE A 77 8.07 6.54 -5.49
C ILE A 77 7.82 6.57 -7.01
N PHE A 78 8.83 6.92 -7.81
CA PHE A 78 8.74 6.94 -9.26
C PHE A 78 9.27 5.64 -9.91
N GLU A 79 9.88 4.75 -9.16
CA GLU A 79 10.45 3.51 -9.72
C GLU A 79 9.37 2.54 -10.20
N GLY A 80 8.16 2.60 -9.68
CA GLY A 80 7.03 1.82 -10.19
C GLY A 80 6.68 2.09 -11.66
N PHE A 81 7.18 3.19 -12.25
CA PHE A 81 7.03 3.47 -13.66
C PHE A 81 8.00 2.70 -14.56
N LYS A 82 9.04 2.06 -14.01
CA LYS A 82 10.02 1.29 -14.79
C LYS A 82 9.36 0.10 -15.51
N ASN A 83 8.44 -0.58 -14.85
CA ASN A 83 7.69 -1.71 -15.43
C ASN A 83 6.21 -1.34 -15.60
N TYR A 84 5.97 -0.19 -16.24
CA TYR A 84 4.66 0.44 -16.34
C TYR A 84 3.55 -0.48 -16.84
N GLY A 85 3.81 -1.25 -17.92
CA GLY A 85 2.80 -2.11 -18.55
C GLY A 85 2.28 -3.19 -17.60
N THR A 86 3.19 -3.89 -16.92
CA THR A 86 2.84 -4.95 -15.98
C THR A 86 2.12 -4.40 -14.75
N VAL A 87 2.62 -3.28 -14.22
CA VAL A 87 2.04 -2.63 -13.04
C VAL A 87 0.63 -2.10 -13.34
N LEU A 88 0.47 -1.41 -14.47
CA LEU A 88 -0.84 -0.92 -14.91
C LEU A 88 -1.80 -2.08 -15.17
N GLY A 89 -1.34 -3.14 -15.85
CA GLY A 89 -2.14 -4.33 -16.08
C GLY A 89 -2.62 -4.98 -14.77
N ALA A 90 -1.74 -5.15 -13.79
CA ALA A 90 -2.09 -5.68 -12.48
C ALA A 90 -3.10 -4.78 -11.75
N TYR A 91 -2.90 -3.46 -11.79
CA TYR A 91 -3.81 -2.50 -11.17
C TYR A 91 -5.21 -2.56 -11.79
N LEU A 92 -5.30 -2.54 -13.12
CA LEU A 92 -6.59 -2.61 -13.82
C LEU A 92 -7.31 -3.93 -13.56
N LEU A 93 -6.59 -5.06 -13.63
CA LEU A 93 -7.16 -6.37 -13.30
C LEU A 93 -7.66 -6.43 -11.86
N MET A 94 -6.90 -5.90 -10.91
CA MET A 94 -7.29 -5.83 -9.52
C MET A 94 -8.57 -5.01 -9.34
N VAL A 95 -8.66 -3.83 -9.96
CA VAL A 95 -9.85 -2.97 -9.92
C VAL A 95 -11.06 -3.71 -10.50
N VAL A 96 -10.91 -4.34 -11.66
CA VAL A 96 -11.99 -5.11 -12.30
C VAL A 96 -12.45 -6.26 -11.41
N PHE A 97 -11.55 -7.05 -10.86
CA PHE A 97 -11.93 -8.16 -9.99
C PHE A 97 -12.61 -7.71 -8.71
N ILE A 98 -12.09 -6.67 -8.05
CA ILE A 98 -12.73 -6.11 -6.85
C ILE A 98 -14.13 -5.58 -7.19
N PHE A 99 -14.26 -4.84 -8.32
CA PHE A 99 -15.54 -4.31 -8.77
C PHE A 99 -16.57 -5.42 -9.05
N LEU A 100 -16.17 -6.49 -9.75
CA LEU A 100 -17.05 -7.63 -10.04
C LEU A 100 -17.52 -8.32 -8.75
N TRP A 101 -16.64 -8.51 -7.78
CA TRP A 101 -17.01 -9.07 -6.48
C TRP A 101 -17.89 -8.11 -5.66
N ALA A 102 -17.63 -6.81 -5.73
CA ALA A 102 -18.43 -5.79 -5.05
C ALA A 102 -19.83 -5.66 -5.67
N LEU A 103 -19.96 -5.87 -6.98
CA LEU A 103 -21.24 -5.89 -7.68
C LEU A 103 -22.13 -7.06 -7.20
N LEU A 104 -21.53 -8.20 -6.91
CA LEU A 104 -22.25 -9.36 -6.35
C LEU A 104 -22.75 -9.05 -4.92
N LEU A 105 -21.83 -8.66 -4.04
CA LEU A 105 -22.10 -8.26 -2.65
C LEU A 105 -20.91 -7.46 -2.12
N ILE A 106 -21.14 -6.49 -1.26
CA ILE A 106 -20.11 -5.63 -0.66
C ILE A 106 -19.05 -6.45 0.11
N ILE A 107 -19.50 -7.45 0.90
CA ILE A 107 -18.60 -8.27 1.72
C ILE A 107 -17.59 -9.07 0.88
N PRO A 108 -17.98 -9.81 -0.18
CA PRO A 108 -17.00 -10.44 -1.08
C PRO A 108 -16.05 -9.46 -1.75
N GLY A 109 -16.51 -8.23 -2.07
CA GLY A 109 -15.66 -7.17 -2.60
C GLY A 109 -14.54 -6.77 -1.62
N ILE A 110 -14.87 -6.61 -0.34
CA ILE A 110 -13.89 -6.33 0.73
C ILE A 110 -12.90 -7.49 0.87
N ILE A 111 -13.38 -8.73 0.86
CA ILE A 111 -12.52 -9.92 0.95
C ILE A 111 -11.57 -9.98 -0.25
N ALA A 112 -12.05 -9.67 -1.45
CA ALA A 112 -11.23 -9.61 -2.65
C ALA A 112 -10.17 -8.49 -2.57
N ALA A 113 -10.55 -7.30 -2.11
CA ALA A 113 -9.61 -6.19 -1.89
C ALA A 113 -8.49 -6.58 -0.92
N ILE A 114 -8.83 -7.26 0.18
CA ILE A 114 -7.84 -7.77 1.13
C ILE A 114 -6.97 -8.87 0.49
N ALA A 115 -7.55 -9.77 -0.30
CA ALA A 115 -6.80 -10.84 -0.95
C ALA A 115 -5.78 -10.32 -1.98
N TYR A 116 -6.05 -9.19 -2.63
CA TYR A 116 -5.15 -8.56 -3.60
C TYR A 116 -4.25 -7.47 -3.01
N SER A 117 -4.32 -7.21 -1.70
CA SER A 117 -3.60 -6.11 -1.04
C SER A 117 -2.06 -6.22 -1.15
N GLN A 118 -1.51 -7.42 -1.31
CA GLN A 118 -0.07 -7.63 -1.41
C GLN A 118 0.48 -7.52 -2.83
N THR A 119 -0.39 -7.35 -3.84
CA THR A 119 0.01 -7.33 -5.26
C THR A 119 1.09 -6.29 -5.54
N PHE A 120 0.97 -5.08 -5.00
CA PHE A 120 1.94 -4.02 -5.24
C PHE A 120 3.28 -4.26 -4.55
N TYR A 121 3.31 -4.91 -3.39
CA TYR A 121 4.53 -5.33 -2.73
C TYR A 121 5.27 -6.41 -3.54
N ILE A 122 4.52 -7.36 -4.10
CA ILE A 122 5.06 -8.41 -4.96
C ILE A 122 5.69 -7.80 -6.22
N LEU A 123 5.00 -6.87 -6.89
CA LEU A 123 5.51 -6.14 -8.04
C LEU A 123 6.67 -5.19 -7.71
N ALA A 124 6.75 -4.72 -6.45
CA ALA A 124 7.86 -3.90 -5.99
C ALA A 124 9.16 -4.69 -5.81
N GLU A 125 9.04 -5.99 -5.52
CA GLU A 125 10.20 -6.88 -5.33
C GLU A 125 10.63 -7.63 -6.59
N ASP A 126 9.68 -7.94 -7.46
CA ASP A 126 9.90 -8.77 -8.65
C ASP A 126 9.28 -8.07 -9.86
N ASP A 127 10.14 -7.40 -10.64
CA ASP A 127 9.77 -6.68 -11.85
C ASP A 127 9.59 -7.61 -13.07
N THR A 128 9.93 -8.89 -12.93
CA THR A 128 9.78 -9.89 -13.98
C THR A 128 8.45 -10.62 -13.95
N ILE A 129 7.71 -10.57 -12.81
CA ILE A 129 6.45 -11.25 -12.63
C ILE A 129 5.34 -10.63 -13.50
N GLY A 130 4.51 -11.49 -14.11
CA GLY A 130 3.35 -11.03 -14.89
C GLY A 130 2.22 -10.47 -14.01
N SER A 131 1.40 -9.57 -14.57
CA SER A 131 0.28 -8.92 -13.86
C SER A 131 -0.67 -9.91 -13.19
N MET A 132 -1.09 -10.96 -13.92
CA MET A 132 -2.02 -11.97 -13.41
C MET A 132 -1.36 -12.86 -12.34
N ASP A 133 -0.08 -13.16 -12.50
CA ASP A 133 0.65 -14.01 -11.56
C ASP A 133 0.91 -13.28 -10.23
N ALA A 134 1.15 -11.98 -10.27
CA ALA A 134 1.23 -11.14 -9.07
C ALA A 134 -0.09 -11.14 -8.28
N LEU A 135 -1.25 -11.06 -8.97
CA LEU A 135 -2.55 -11.16 -8.31
C LEU A 135 -2.79 -12.56 -7.70
N LYS A 136 -2.47 -13.62 -8.43
CA LYS A 136 -2.58 -14.99 -7.92
C LYS A 136 -1.70 -15.20 -6.69
N LYS A 137 -0.44 -14.79 -6.77
CA LYS A 137 0.52 -14.87 -5.67
C LYS A 137 0.05 -14.09 -4.44
N SER A 138 -0.49 -12.87 -4.64
CA SER A 138 -1.09 -12.09 -3.55
C SER A 138 -2.24 -12.85 -2.87
N LYS A 139 -3.16 -13.41 -3.67
CA LYS A 139 -4.29 -14.19 -3.16
C LYS A 139 -3.85 -15.43 -2.36
N GLU A 140 -2.83 -16.15 -2.83
CA GLU A 140 -2.25 -17.32 -2.17
C GLU A 140 -1.56 -16.92 -0.86
N MET A 141 -0.73 -15.88 -0.88
CA MET A 141 -0.06 -15.35 0.32
C MET A 141 -1.05 -14.88 1.40
N MET A 142 -2.19 -14.33 1.00
CA MET A 142 -3.22 -13.84 1.93
C MET A 142 -4.17 -14.93 2.41
N ASP A 143 -4.02 -16.18 1.95
CA ASP A 143 -4.86 -17.25 2.45
C ASP A 143 -4.52 -17.59 3.91
N GLY A 144 -5.56 -17.67 4.75
CA GLY A 144 -5.41 -17.78 6.21
C GLY A 144 -5.07 -16.47 6.94
N TYR A 145 -4.62 -15.41 6.25
CA TYR A 145 -4.13 -14.17 6.89
C TYR A 145 -5.04 -12.94 6.70
N LYS A 146 -6.12 -13.06 5.93
CA LYS A 146 -7.05 -11.96 5.63
C LYS A 146 -7.61 -11.29 6.87
N TRP A 147 -8.00 -12.08 7.87
CA TRP A 147 -8.53 -11.57 9.13
C TRP A 147 -7.48 -10.79 9.94
N LYS A 148 -6.25 -11.28 9.97
CA LYS A 148 -5.14 -10.61 10.65
C LYS A 148 -4.84 -9.25 10.01
N TYR A 149 -4.82 -9.19 8.66
CA TYR A 149 -4.67 -7.96 7.90
C TYR A 149 -5.80 -6.97 8.19
N PHE A 150 -7.03 -7.43 8.19
CA PHE A 150 -8.19 -6.62 8.52
C PHE A 150 -8.08 -6.04 9.95
N CYS A 151 -7.75 -6.87 10.94
CA CYS A 151 -7.54 -6.43 12.32
C CYS A 151 -6.38 -5.42 12.45
N LEU A 152 -5.33 -5.54 11.63
CA LEU A 152 -4.26 -4.54 11.60
C LEU A 152 -4.80 -3.17 11.16
N GLY A 153 -5.60 -3.15 10.10
CA GLY A 153 -6.27 -1.93 9.63
C GLY A 153 -7.20 -1.31 10.68
N LEU A 154 -7.99 -2.13 11.38
CA LEU A 154 -8.89 -1.65 12.44
C LEU A 154 -8.16 -0.92 13.57
N ARG A 155 -6.93 -1.31 13.90
CA ARG A 155 -6.13 -0.65 14.95
C ARG A 155 -5.79 0.80 14.62
N PHE A 156 -5.76 1.15 13.33
CA PHE A 156 -5.48 2.51 12.91
C PHE A 156 -6.70 3.42 12.89
N ILE A 157 -7.93 2.86 12.99
CA ILE A 157 -9.16 3.67 12.98
C ILE A 157 -9.16 4.70 14.12
N GLY A 158 -8.77 4.30 15.33
CA GLY A 158 -8.70 5.21 16.47
C GLY A 158 -7.73 6.38 16.21
N TRP A 159 -6.57 6.11 15.62
CA TRP A 159 -5.61 7.14 15.24
C TRP A 159 -6.11 8.01 14.10
N ALA A 160 -6.81 7.44 13.12
CA ALA A 160 -7.42 8.20 12.04
C ALA A 160 -8.49 9.17 12.54
N LEU A 161 -9.32 8.77 13.51
CA LEU A 161 -10.28 9.66 14.15
C LEU A 161 -9.59 10.83 14.86
N LEU A 162 -8.48 10.60 15.55
CA LEU A 162 -7.69 11.67 16.15
C LEU A 162 -7.08 12.60 15.08
N CYS A 163 -6.67 12.06 13.94
CA CYS A 163 -6.16 12.90 12.83
C CYS A 163 -7.22 13.82 12.24
N ILE A 164 -8.50 13.43 12.24
CA ILE A 164 -9.61 14.28 11.80
C ILE A 164 -9.74 15.49 12.73
N LEU A 165 -9.56 15.33 14.06
CA LEU A 165 -9.59 16.42 15.01
C LEU A 165 -8.48 17.46 14.78
N THR A 166 -7.37 17.08 14.14
CA THR A 166 -6.27 17.97 13.76
C THR A 166 -6.44 18.58 12.36
N LEU A 167 -7.69 18.65 11.84
CA LEU A 167 -8.00 19.11 10.47
C LEU A 167 -7.21 18.33 9.39
N GLY A 168 -6.88 17.06 9.68
CA GLY A 168 -6.18 16.18 8.74
C GLY A 168 -4.65 16.27 8.77
N ILE A 169 -4.05 17.22 9.49
CA ILE A 169 -2.58 17.36 9.57
C ILE A 169 -1.93 16.08 10.13
N GLY A 170 -2.58 15.41 11.08
CA GLY A 170 -2.10 14.16 11.66
C GLY A 170 -1.89 13.02 10.64
N PHE A 171 -2.57 13.05 9.51
CA PHE A 171 -2.40 12.04 8.46
C PHE A 171 -1.00 12.05 7.83
N LEU A 172 -0.27 13.16 7.87
CA LEU A 172 1.12 13.23 7.38
C LEU A 172 2.05 12.27 8.14
N TRP A 173 1.81 12.07 9.44
CA TRP A 173 2.55 11.11 10.27
C TRP A 173 1.90 9.73 10.28
N LEU A 174 0.57 9.68 10.27
CA LEU A 174 -0.15 8.43 10.31
C LEU A 174 0.01 7.61 9.02
N SER A 175 0.02 8.25 7.84
CA SER A 175 0.13 7.57 6.56
C SER A 175 1.42 6.73 6.42
N PRO A 176 2.64 7.28 6.64
CA PRO A 176 3.85 6.46 6.59
C PRO A 176 3.86 5.36 7.65
N TYR A 177 3.32 5.62 8.85
CA TYR A 177 3.24 4.62 9.90
C TYR A 177 2.35 3.43 9.52
N ILE A 178 1.18 3.69 8.91
CA ILE A 178 0.28 2.66 8.40
C ILE A 178 0.98 1.84 7.30
N GLN A 179 1.58 2.51 6.32
CA GLN A 179 2.19 1.84 5.17
C GLN A 179 3.40 0.97 5.57
N ILE A 180 4.24 1.44 6.49
CA ILE A 180 5.36 0.64 6.98
C ILE A 180 4.86 -0.55 7.82
N SER A 181 3.76 -0.38 8.56
CA SER A 181 3.13 -1.50 9.28
C SER A 181 2.62 -2.58 8.30
N TYR A 182 2.09 -2.19 7.15
CA TYR A 182 1.70 -3.12 6.10
C TYR A 182 2.92 -3.73 5.38
N ALA A 183 4.01 -2.98 5.21
CA ALA A 183 5.27 -3.54 4.69
C ALA A 183 5.84 -4.61 5.65
N LYS A 184 5.84 -4.35 6.96
CA LYS A 184 6.23 -5.35 7.97
C LYS A 184 5.29 -6.57 7.97
N PHE A 185 4.00 -6.36 7.76
CA PHE A 185 3.05 -7.46 7.61
C PHE A 185 3.36 -8.31 6.36
N TYR A 186 3.68 -7.67 5.23
CA TYR A 186 4.10 -8.37 4.02
C TYR A 186 5.35 -9.23 4.24
N GLU A 187 6.37 -8.66 4.91
CA GLU A 187 7.59 -9.40 5.27
C GLU A 187 7.29 -10.61 6.17
N ASP A 188 6.38 -10.44 7.14
CA ASP A 188 6.01 -11.50 8.09
C ASP A 188 5.30 -12.67 7.40
N ILE A 189 4.34 -12.39 6.48
CA ILE A 189 3.65 -13.45 5.72
C ILE A 189 4.53 -14.09 4.65
N LYS A 190 5.52 -13.35 4.12
CA LYS A 190 6.48 -13.90 3.15
C LYS A 190 7.45 -14.90 3.80
N ALA A 191 7.72 -14.74 5.09
CA ALA A 191 8.60 -15.60 5.86
C ALA A 191 7.87 -16.79 6.53
N ALA A 192 6.53 -16.86 6.45
CA ALA A 192 5.71 -17.86 7.11
C ALA A 192 5.54 -19.11 6.26
#